data_7aa695ff559643465a31fe457bd31927
#
_entry.id   7aa695ff559643465a31fe457bd31927
#
_cell.length_a   1.000
_cell.length_b   1.000
_cell.length_c   1.000
_cell.angle_alpha   90.00
_cell.angle_beta   90.00
_cell.angle_gamma   90.00
#
_symmetry.space_group_name_H-M   'P 1'
#
loop_
_entity.id
_entity.type
_entity.pdbx_description
1 polymer ?
#
loop_
_entity_poly.entity_id
_entity_poly.type
_entity_poly.pdbx_seq_one_letter_code
_entity_poly.pdbx_strand_id
1 'polypeptide(L)'
;MTWKKKGNRIRASDKSLVYHFCIGWLLLLFVEVFLLLNLRQLLVIDWKDFNLLHAGITWTAYNSITVLIATGVCAMVAFLYYRYGYDRIKRLLHRQKLARMVLENKWYEVENTKDSGFFTDLQSRSREKIVWFPKIYYQMDNGLLHILCEITMGKYQEQLLSLEDKLESGLYCELTDKTLHDGYIEYTLLYDMIANRISIDEVVAENGGLRLMKNLVWEYDSLPHALICGGTGLSLIHISEPTRLLSIS
;
A
#
# COMPACT_ATOMS: atom_id res chain seq x y z
N MET A 1 4.45 -7.67 -23.36
CA MET A 1 3.75 -7.01 -22.22
C MET A 1 4.08 -5.52 -22.22
N THR A 2 3.09 -4.66 -22.41
CA THR A 2 3.33 -3.21 -22.52
C THR A 2 3.72 -2.63 -21.15
N TRP A 3 4.74 -1.79 -21.09
CA TRP A 3 5.30 -1.15 -19.89
C TRP A 3 4.26 -0.47 -18.98
N LYS A 4 3.13 -0.04 -19.52
CA LYS A 4 2.02 0.57 -18.79
C LYS A 4 1.31 -0.35 -17.79
N LYS A 5 1.48 -1.69 -17.88
CA LYS A 5 0.80 -2.67 -17.00
C LYS A 5 1.65 -3.15 -15.81
N LYS A 6 2.91 -2.71 -15.66
CA LYS A 6 3.78 -3.23 -14.59
C LYS A 6 3.51 -2.65 -13.19
N GLY A 7 2.76 -1.57 -13.08
CA GLY A 7 2.49 -0.93 -11.79
C GLY A 7 3.66 -0.10 -11.23
N ASN A 8 3.62 0.17 -9.93
CA ASN A 8 4.61 1.02 -9.24
C ASN A 8 5.83 0.21 -8.81
N ARG A 9 7.02 0.64 -9.21
CA ARG A 9 8.28 0.03 -8.78
C ARG A 9 8.55 0.31 -7.30
N ILE A 10 8.92 -0.71 -6.56
CA ILE A 10 9.34 -0.62 -5.16
C ILE A 10 10.82 -0.24 -5.11
N ARG A 11 11.14 0.71 -4.22
CA ARG A 11 12.49 1.23 -4.03
C ARG A 11 12.92 1.07 -2.56
N ALA A 12 14.21 1.08 -2.31
CA ALA A 12 14.74 1.05 -0.95
C ALA A 12 14.27 2.25 -0.09
N SER A 13 14.00 3.41 -0.72
CA SER A 13 13.42 4.59 -0.06
C SER A 13 12.01 4.35 0.50
N ASP A 14 11.29 3.36 -0.03
CA ASP A 14 9.90 3.10 0.37
C ASP A 14 9.79 2.48 1.78
N LYS A 15 10.92 2.13 2.43
CA LYS A 15 10.95 1.58 3.80
C LYS A 15 10.25 2.43 4.87
N SER A 16 10.14 3.72 4.66
CA SER A 16 9.52 4.70 5.57
C SER A 16 8.43 5.54 4.90
N LEU A 17 7.83 5.01 3.83
CA LEU A 17 6.90 5.73 2.96
C LEU A 17 5.68 6.26 3.74
N VAL A 18 5.08 5.43 4.59
CA VAL A 18 3.90 5.81 5.39
C VAL A 18 4.25 6.93 6.37
N TYR A 19 5.42 6.84 7.02
CA TYR A 19 5.88 7.87 7.95
C TYR A 19 6.06 9.22 7.26
N HIS A 20 6.80 9.26 6.14
CA HIS A 20 7.03 10.50 5.41
C HIS A 20 5.75 11.07 4.80
N PHE A 21 4.90 10.21 4.28
CA PHE A 21 3.67 10.66 3.63
C PHE A 21 2.62 11.12 4.65
N CYS A 22 2.29 10.31 5.66
CA CYS A 22 1.23 10.65 6.61
C CYS A 22 1.68 11.72 7.62
N ILE A 23 2.84 11.53 8.26
CA ILE A 23 3.30 12.46 9.30
C ILE A 23 3.81 13.76 8.69
N GLY A 24 4.56 13.67 7.58
CA GLY A 24 5.08 14.86 6.89
C GLY A 24 3.95 15.78 6.40
N TRP A 25 2.92 15.24 5.80
CA TRP A 25 1.75 16.01 5.36
C TRP A 25 0.95 16.60 6.51
N LEU A 26 0.76 15.85 7.61
CA LEU A 26 0.06 16.35 8.79
C LEU A 26 0.84 17.47 9.47
N LEU A 27 2.18 17.34 9.54
CA LEU A 27 3.02 18.38 10.11
C LEU A 27 3.01 19.64 9.25
N LEU A 28 3.08 19.49 7.93
CA LEU A 28 3.00 20.62 6.98
C LEU A 28 1.65 21.34 7.12
N LEU A 29 0.55 20.59 7.14
CA LEU A 29 -0.79 21.13 7.34
C LEU A 29 -0.91 21.86 8.68
N PHE A 30 -0.34 21.30 9.76
CA PHE A 30 -0.33 21.94 11.08
C PHE A 30 0.37 23.29 11.02
N VAL A 31 1.58 23.35 10.42
CA VAL A 31 2.35 24.58 10.27
C VAL A 31 1.57 25.58 9.43
N GLU A 32 0.96 25.18 8.33
CA GLU A 32 0.18 26.04 7.44
C GLU A 32 -1.01 26.67 8.19
N VAL A 33 -1.82 25.85 8.87
CA VAL A 33 -2.98 26.32 9.65
C VAL A 33 -2.53 27.23 10.78
N PHE A 34 -1.46 26.88 11.49
CA PHE A 34 -0.92 27.70 12.57
C PHE A 34 -0.44 29.07 12.06
N LEU A 35 0.29 29.11 10.93
CA LEU A 35 0.73 30.37 10.32
C LEU A 35 -0.44 31.23 9.86
N LEU A 36 -1.47 30.62 9.24
CA LEU A 36 -2.67 31.34 8.82
C LEU A 36 -3.41 32.00 10.00
N LEU A 37 -3.56 31.27 11.12
CA LEU A 37 -4.23 31.80 12.32
C LEU A 37 -3.43 32.92 12.98
N ASN A 38 -2.10 32.89 12.87
CA ASN A 38 -1.22 33.89 13.45
C ASN A 38 -0.72 34.93 12.42
N LEU A 39 -1.29 34.95 11.21
CA LEU A 39 -0.84 35.83 10.12
C LEU A 39 -0.78 37.31 10.52
N ARG A 40 -1.79 37.78 11.27
CA ARG A 40 -1.85 39.17 11.75
C ARG A 40 -0.68 39.50 12.68
N GLN A 41 -0.29 38.59 13.56
CA GLN A 41 0.85 38.77 14.47
C GLN A 41 2.18 38.75 13.68
N LEU A 42 2.29 37.88 12.67
CA LEU A 42 3.47 37.77 11.82
C LEU A 42 3.68 39.01 10.95
N LEU A 43 2.62 39.67 10.48
CA LEU A 43 2.70 40.91 9.70
C LEU A 43 3.13 42.14 10.53
N VAL A 44 2.95 42.10 11.86
CA VAL A 44 3.36 43.20 12.77
C VAL A 44 4.83 43.09 13.19
N ILE A 45 5.46 41.93 12.96
CA ILE A 45 6.87 41.72 13.30
C ILE A 45 7.74 42.52 12.32
N ASP A 46 8.59 43.38 12.88
CA ASP A 46 9.59 44.13 12.10
C ASP A 46 10.77 43.19 11.79
N TRP A 47 10.78 42.61 10.58
CA TRP A 47 11.77 41.62 10.17
C TRP A 47 13.20 42.14 10.05
N LYS A 48 13.36 43.48 10.00
CA LYS A 48 14.69 44.09 9.91
C LYS A 48 15.48 44.02 11.20
N ASP A 49 14.76 44.09 12.34
CA ASP A 49 15.36 44.07 13.70
C ASP A 49 15.15 42.71 14.40
N PHE A 50 14.71 41.68 13.66
CA PHE A 50 14.41 40.38 14.19
C PHE A 50 15.70 39.63 14.62
N ASN A 51 15.97 39.65 15.92
CA ASN A 51 17.06 38.90 16.52
C ASN A 51 16.50 37.68 17.25
N LEU A 52 16.74 36.49 16.70
CA LEU A 52 16.22 35.23 17.19
C LEU A 52 16.54 34.96 18.68
N LEU A 53 17.65 35.48 19.14
CA LEU A 53 18.14 35.39 20.54
C LEU A 53 17.40 36.33 21.50
N HIS A 54 16.79 37.40 20.98
CA HIS A 54 16.10 38.42 21.78
C HIS A 54 14.60 38.48 21.51
N ALA A 55 14.10 37.67 20.55
CA ALA A 55 12.69 37.51 20.36
C ALA A 55 12.11 36.73 21.55
N GLY A 56 11.83 37.42 22.62
CA GLY A 56 11.02 36.93 23.71
C GLY A 56 9.65 36.60 23.14
N ILE A 57 9.49 35.37 22.63
CA ILE A 57 8.17 34.86 22.20
C ILE A 57 7.32 34.80 23.47
N THR A 58 6.57 35.87 23.72
CA THR A 58 5.62 35.90 24.82
C THR A 58 4.48 34.97 24.43
N TRP A 59 4.53 33.79 25.03
CA TRP A 59 3.46 32.83 24.85
C TRP A 59 2.16 33.36 25.46
N THR A 60 1.25 33.77 24.62
CA THR A 60 -0.05 34.31 25.05
C THR A 60 -1.12 33.23 25.06
N ALA A 61 -2.20 33.43 25.81
CA ALA A 61 -3.37 32.54 25.79
C ALA A 61 -3.92 32.34 24.35
N TYR A 62 -3.79 33.37 23.52
CA TYR A 62 -4.17 33.30 22.10
C TYR A 62 -3.36 32.24 21.35
N ASN A 63 -2.05 32.18 21.55
CA ASN A 63 -1.19 31.17 20.89
C ASN A 63 -1.56 29.74 21.34
N SER A 64 -1.97 29.55 22.58
CA SER A 64 -2.45 28.25 23.07
C SER A 64 -3.75 27.84 22.38
N ILE A 65 -4.67 28.79 22.19
CA ILE A 65 -5.92 28.53 21.49
C ILE A 65 -5.67 28.22 20.01
N THR A 66 -4.78 28.96 19.33
CA THR A 66 -4.44 28.68 17.91
C THR A 66 -3.80 27.32 17.70
N VAL A 67 -2.91 26.87 18.60
CA VAL A 67 -2.35 25.53 18.61
C VAL A 67 -3.44 24.46 18.78
N LEU A 68 -4.38 24.69 19.70
CA LEU A 68 -5.47 23.75 19.95
C LEU A 68 -6.39 23.62 18.71
N ILE A 69 -6.73 24.74 18.08
CA ILE A 69 -7.52 24.76 16.83
C ILE A 69 -6.75 24.04 15.71
N ALA A 70 -5.47 24.36 15.50
CA ALA A 70 -4.65 23.72 14.46
C ALA A 70 -4.57 22.20 14.68
N THR A 71 -4.39 21.75 15.92
CA THR A 71 -4.36 20.32 16.27
C THR A 71 -5.73 19.66 15.98
N GLY A 72 -6.84 20.35 16.32
CA GLY A 72 -8.19 19.87 16.04
C GLY A 72 -8.46 19.71 14.54
N VAL A 73 -8.03 20.68 13.72
CA VAL A 73 -8.14 20.60 12.26
C VAL A 73 -7.30 19.43 11.71
N CYS A 74 -6.07 19.24 12.17
CA CYS A 74 -5.23 18.12 11.77
C CYS A 74 -5.86 16.77 12.14
N ALA A 75 -6.41 16.65 13.36
CA ALA A 75 -7.09 15.44 13.80
C ALA A 75 -8.34 15.14 12.93
N MET A 76 -9.13 16.16 12.62
CA MET A 76 -10.29 16.04 11.73
C MET A 76 -9.89 15.58 10.33
N VAL A 77 -8.87 16.20 9.73
CA VAL A 77 -8.37 15.82 8.39
C VAL A 77 -7.81 14.40 8.41
N ALA A 78 -7.05 14.03 9.44
CA ALA A 78 -6.53 12.67 9.60
C ALA A 78 -7.66 11.63 9.70
N PHE A 79 -8.72 11.93 10.47
CA PHE A 79 -9.89 11.07 10.60
C PHE A 79 -10.63 10.92 9.26
N LEU A 80 -10.88 12.02 8.55
CA LEU A 80 -11.52 11.99 7.23
C LEU A 80 -10.68 11.21 6.22
N TYR A 81 -9.35 11.42 6.21
CA TYR A 81 -8.45 10.70 5.33
C TYR A 81 -8.40 9.21 5.65
N TYR A 82 -8.42 8.84 6.93
CA TYR A 82 -8.52 7.44 7.35
C TYR A 82 -9.84 6.82 6.91
N ARG A 83 -10.96 7.55 7.04
CA ARG A 83 -12.30 7.05 6.70
C ARG A 83 -12.51 6.86 5.20
N TYR A 84 -12.03 7.81 4.39
CA TYR A 84 -12.27 7.83 2.95
C TYR A 84 -11.06 7.41 2.11
N GLY A 85 -9.86 7.52 2.65
CA GLY A 85 -8.59 7.23 1.98
C GLY A 85 -7.94 5.91 2.40
N TYR A 86 -8.66 5.03 3.10
CA TYR A 86 -8.13 3.79 3.66
C TYR A 86 -7.38 2.93 2.63
N ASP A 87 -7.94 2.78 1.42
CA ASP A 87 -7.31 1.98 0.36
C ASP A 87 -5.99 2.58 -0.13
N ARG A 88 -5.86 3.92 -0.10
CA ARG A 88 -4.60 4.59 -0.44
C ARG A 88 -3.53 4.33 0.62
N ILE A 89 -3.90 4.44 1.90
CA ILE A 89 -3.00 4.14 3.03
C ILE A 89 -2.53 2.69 2.95
N LYS A 90 -3.45 1.77 2.70
CA LYS A 90 -3.17 0.33 2.63
C LYS A 90 -2.21 0.00 1.48
N ARG A 91 -2.37 0.62 0.30
CA ARG A 91 -1.41 0.52 -0.81
C ARG A 91 0.01 1.00 -0.42
N LEU A 92 0.10 2.12 0.30
CA LEU A 92 1.38 2.63 0.80
C LEU A 92 2.02 1.66 1.81
N LEU A 93 1.20 1.09 2.70
CA LEU A 93 1.61 0.11 3.70
C LEU A 93 2.15 -1.18 3.07
N HIS A 94 1.48 -1.70 2.04
CA HIS A 94 1.95 -2.88 1.29
C HIS A 94 3.30 -2.60 0.61
N ARG A 95 3.45 -1.46 -0.06
CA ARG A 95 4.73 -1.07 -0.67
C ARG A 95 5.84 -0.94 0.36
N GLN A 96 5.54 -0.35 1.52
CA GLN A 96 6.50 -0.25 2.62
C GLN A 96 6.90 -1.63 3.17
N LYS A 97 5.94 -2.55 3.35
CA LYS A 97 6.21 -3.91 3.80
C LYS A 97 7.10 -4.67 2.82
N LEU A 98 6.81 -4.57 1.51
CA LEU A 98 7.63 -5.20 0.47
C LEU A 98 9.06 -4.62 0.44
N ALA A 99 9.22 -3.30 0.58
CA ALA A 99 10.54 -2.69 0.66
C ALA A 99 11.32 -3.15 1.90
N ARG A 100 10.66 -3.23 3.05
CA ARG A 100 11.25 -3.76 4.30
C ARG A 100 11.63 -5.22 4.17
N MET A 101 10.78 -6.06 3.58
CA MET A 101 11.07 -7.47 3.33
C MET A 101 12.41 -7.65 2.57
N VAL A 102 12.63 -6.87 1.52
CA VAL A 102 13.89 -6.92 0.77
C VAL A 102 15.08 -6.46 1.62
N LEU A 103 14.90 -5.39 2.40
CA LEU A 103 15.98 -4.83 3.24
C LEU A 103 16.33 -5.74 4.43
N GLU A 104 15.35 -6.30 5.11
CA GLU A 104 15.54 -7.20 6.26
C GLU A 104 16.16 -8.53 5.86
N ASN A 105 15.79 -9.05 4.68
CA ASN A 105 16.42 -10.26 4.13
C ASN A 105 17.77 -9.97 3.43
N LYS A 106 18.22 -8.71 3.37
CA LYS A 106 19.47 -8.30 2.71
C LYS A 106 19.57 -8.73 1.24
N TRP A 107 18.46 -8.67 0.51
CA TRP A 107 18.40 -8.98 -0.92
C TRP A 107 18.79 -7.76 -1.78
N TYR A 108 19.88 -7.12 -1.44
CA TYR A 108 20.42 -5.96 -2.13
C TYR A 108 21.96 -5.99 -2.06
N GLU A 109 22.59 -5.24 -2.92
CA GLU A 109 24.04 -5.08 -2.92
C GLU A 109 24.43 -3.67 -2.50
N VAL A 110 25.44 -3.59 -1.66
CA VAL A 110 25.98 -2.31 -1.16
C VAL A 110 27.43 -2.16 -1.59
N GLU A 111 27.81 -0.95 -1.92
CA GLU A 111 29.18 -0.54 -2.11
C GLU A 111 29.56 0.43 -0.98
N ASN A 112 30.68 0.16 -0.34
CA ASN A 112 31.24 1.05 0.67
C ASN A 112 31.97 2.19 -0.04
N THR A 113 31.32 3.31 -0.18
CA THR A 113 31.94 4.53 -0.71
C THR A 113 32.66 5.22 0.44
N LYS A 114 33.99 5.30 0.35
CA LYS A 114 34.78 6.18 1.20
C LYS A 114 34.57 7.60 0.67
N ASP A 115 33.79 8.40 1.36
CA ASP A 115 33.72 9.84 1.07
C ASP A 115 35.08 10.47 1.42
N SER A 116 35.91 10.70 0.42
CA SER A 116 37.11 11.54 0.53
C SER A 116 36.72 13.02 0.46
N GLY A 117 35.84 13.45 1.33
CA GLY A 117 35.48 14.86 1.46
C GLY A 117 36.58 15.60 2.23
N PHE A 118 37.00 16.76 1.73
CA PHE A 118 38.07 17.65 2.28
C PHE A 118 37.89 18.07 3.76
N PHE A 119 36.73 17.80 4.37
CA PHE A 119 36.38 18.10 5.75
C PHE A 119 36.22 16.86 6.66
N THR A 120 36.64 15.67 6.24
CA THR A 120 36.29 14.41 6.93
C THR A 120 37.43 13.82 7.77
N ASP A 121 38.31 14.63 8.30
CA ASP A 121 39.39 14.11 9.20
C ASP A 121 38.90 13.76 10.62
N LEU A 122 37.60 13.97 10.94
CA LEU A 122 37.09 13.75 12.31
C LEU A 122 36.08 12.57 12.45
N GLN A 123 35.52 12.03 11.39
CA GLN A 123 34.67 10.82 11.44
C GLN A 123 34.53 10.19 10.07
N SER A 124 35.38 9.26 9.71
CA SER A 124 35.20 8.39 8.52
C SER A 124 34.00 7.43 8.73
N ARG A 125 32.78 7.93 8.61
CA ARG A 125 31.60 7.09 8.46
C ARG A 125 31.57 6.59 7.03
N SER A 126 31.94 5.33 6.81
CA SER A 126 31.66 4.65 5.54
C SER A 126 30.14 4.67 5.33
N ARG A 127 29.68 5.40 4.31
CA ARG A 127 28.28 5.37 3.90
C ARG A 127 28.07 4.19 2.97
N GLU A 128 27.29 3.22 3.43
CA GLU A 128 26.81 2.13 2.59
C GLU A 128 25.81 2.68 1.58
N LYS A 129 26.18 2.61 0.28
CA LYS A 129 25.29 2.98 -0.81
C LYS A 129 24.74 1.70 -1.44
N ILE A 130 23.43 1.58 -1.50
CA ILE A 130 22.76 0.48 -2.21
C ILE A 130 23.00 0.67 -3.72
N VAL A 131 23.74 -0.23 -4.33
CA VAL A 131 24.07 -0.22 -5.76
C VAL A 131 23.03 -1.02 -6.55
N TRP A 132 22.62 -2.15 -6.02
CA TRP A 132 21.63 -2.99 -6.66
C TRP A 132 20.47 -3.29 -5.71
N PHE A 133 19.24 -3.20 -6.22
CA PHE A 133 18.00 -3.50 -5.52
C PHE A 133 17.06 -4.23 -6.49
N PRO A 134 16.43 -5.35 -6.10
CA PRO A 134 15.57 -6.12 -6.98
C PRO A 134 14.42 -5.27 -7.51
N LYS A 135 14.09 -5.47 -8.78
CA LYS A 135 12.99 -4.76 -9.41
C LYS A 135 11.69 -5.50 -9.15
N ILE A 136 11.00 -5.05 -8.14
CA ILE A 136 9.68 -5.54 -7.74
C ILE A 136 8.66 -4.44 -8.09
N TYR A 137 7.59 -4.82 -8.76
CA TYR A 137 6.51 -3.93 -9.14
C TYR A 137 5.24 -4.35 -8.42
N TYR A 138 4.47 -3.38 -8.00
CA TYR A 138 3.25 -3.54 -7.23
C TYR A 138 2.09 -2.88 -7.98
N GLN A 139 1.05 -3.64 -8.25
CA GLN A 139 -0.18 -3.15 -8.84
C GLN A 139 -1.38 -3.74 -8.09
N MET A 140 -2.39 -2.93 -7.90
CA MET A 140 -3.65 -3.35 -7.32
C MET A 140 -4.76 -3.04 -8.31
N ASP A 141 -5.51 -4.07 -8.69
CA ASP A 141 -6.62 -3.97 -9.63
C ASP A 141 -7.76 -4.89 -9.20
N ASN A 142 -8.98 -4.36 -9.16
CA ASN A 142 -10.22 -5.10 -8.90
C ASN A 142 -10.19 -6.08 -7.71
N GLY A 143 -9.56 -5.69 -6.60
CA GLY A 143 -9.44 -6.53 -5.40
C GLY A 143 -8.35 -7.60 -5.49
N LEU A 144 -7.60 -7.65 -6.59
CA LEU A 144 -6.42 -8.47 -6.77
C LEU A 144 -5.17 -7.61 -6.63
N LEU A 145 -4.16 -8.20 -6.04
CA LEU A 145 -2.85 -7.62 -5.84
C LEU A 145 -1.85 -8.36 -6.72
N HIS A 146 -1.28 -7.67 -7.69
CA HIS A 146 -0.27 -8.20 -8.59
C HIS A 146 1.11 -7.73 -8.16
N ILE A 147 1.99 -8.68 -7.88
CA ILE A 147 3.39 -8.44 -7.53
C ILE A 147 4.25 -9.09 -8.61
N LEU A 148 4.93 -8.26 -9.42
CA LEU A 148 5.81 -8.73 -10.45
C LEU A 148 7.26 -8.56 -9.99
N CYS A 149 8.03 -9.66 -9.96
CA CYS A 149 9.44 -9.67 -9.64
C CYS A 149 10.25 -9.96 -10.91
N GLU A 150 11.23 -9.10 -11.23
CA GLU A 150 12.12 -9.33 -12.36
C GLU A 150 13.08 -10.48 -12.04
N ILE A 151 13.14 -11.46 -12.93
CA ILE A 151 14.08 -12.57 -12.85
C ILE A 151 15.39 -12.10 -13.47
N THR A 152 16.38 -11.91 -12.62
CA THR A 152 17.76 -11.66 -13.02
C THR A 152 18.53 -12.91 -12.64
N MET A 153 19.30 -13.54 -13.52
CA MET A 153 20.12 -14.72 -13.19
C MET A 153 21.17 -14.43 -12.10
N GLY A 154 20.76 -13.69 -11.08
CA GLY A 154 21.60 -13.20 -10.00
C GLY A 154 21.43 -14.02 -8.72
N LYS A 155 22.21 -13.64 -7.72
CA LYS A 155 22.34 -14.29 -6.40
C LYS A 155 21.02 -14.55 -5.68
N TYR A 156 20.00 -13.71 -5.88
CA TYR A 156 18.74 -13.74 -5.13
C TYR A 156 17.57 -14.31 -5.94
N GLN A 157 17.84 -14.98 -7.07
CA GLN A 157 16.79 -15.49 -7.95
C GLN A 157 15.90 -16.53 -7.26
N GLU A 158 16.49 -17.51 -6.59
CA GLU A 158 15.73 -18.57 -5.90
C GLU A 158 14.78 -18.00 -4.84
N GLN A 159 15.27 -17.01 -4.08
CA GLN A 159 14.46 -16.33 -3.07
C GLN A 159 13.29 -15.54 -3.68
N LEU A 160 13.50 -14.95 -4.87
CA LEU A 160 12.45 -14.22 -5.59
C LEU A 160 11.44 -15.16 -6.26
N LEU A 161 11.85 -16.39 -6.57
CA LEU A 161 10.98 -17.44 -7.11
C LEU A 161 10.16 -18.18 -6.03
N SER A 162 10.58 -18.09 -4.76
CA SER A 162 9.93 -18.76 -3.61
C SER A 162 9.40 -17.75 -2.58
N LEU A 163 8.63 -16.75 -3.05
CA LEU A 163 8.10 -15.68 -2.19
C LEU A 163 6.70 -15.96 -1.64
N GLU A 164 6.07 -17.06 -2.03
CA GLU A 164 4.65 -17.36 -1.76
C GLU A 164 4.29 -17.17 -0.28
N ASP A 165 4.87 -17.95 0.60
CA ASP A 165 4.59 -17.95 2.04
C ASP A 165 4.88 -16.58 2.70
N LYS A 166 5.94 -15.91 2.22
CA LYS A 166 6.32 -14.58 2.74
C LYS A 166 5.36 -13.49 2.31
N LEU A 167 4.82 -13.59 1.09
CA LEU A 167 3.83 -12.64 0.58
C LEU A 167 2.49 -12.84 1.28
N GLU A 168 2.02 -14.08 1.42
CA GLU A 168 0.77 -14.39 2.12
C GLU A 168 0.81 -13.91 3.56
N SER A 169 1.81 -14.33 4.33
CA SER A 169 1.94 -13.97 5.73
C SER A 169 2.23 -12.47 5.94
N GLY A 170 3.05 -11.87 5.09
CA GLY A 170 3.47 -10.47 5.20
C GLY A 170 2.39 -9.48 4.80
N LEU A 171 1.60 -9.78 3.78
CA LEU A 171 0.55 -8.90 3.27
C LEU A 171 -0.84 -9.25 3.82
N TYR A 172 -0.99 -10.40 4.49
CA TYR A 172 -2.27 -10.94 4.95
C TYR A 172 -3.28 -11.12 3.81
N CYS A 173 -2.79 -11.66 2.69
CA CYS A 173 -3.55 -11.92 1.48
C CYS A 173 -3.33 -13.35 1.06
N GLU A 174 -4.34 -14.01 0.52
CA GLU A 174 -4.26 -15.37 0.00
C GLU A 174 -3.67 -15.36 -1.41
N LEU A 175 -2.70 -16.24 -1.69
CA LEU A 175 -2.13 -16.39 -3.03
C LEU A 175 -3.13 -17.12 -3.92
N THR A 176 -3.54 -16.48 -5.01
CA THR A 176 -4.49 -17.06 -5.97
C THR A 176 -3.76 -17.74 -7.12
N ASP A 177 -2.68 -17.12 -7.60
CA ASP A 177 -1.96 -17.61 -8.78
C ASP A 177 -0.50 -17.21 -8.77
N LYS A 178 0.32 -18.03 -9.43
CA LYS A 178 1.75 -17.80 -9.65
C LYS A 178 2.07 -18.12 -11.10
N THR A 179 2.34 -17.10 -11.89
CA THR A 179 2.65 -17.25 -13.31
C THR A 179 4.06 -16.80 -13.64
N LEU A 180 4.74 -17.58 -14.45
CA LEU A 180 6.06 -17.27 -14.96
C LEU A 180 5.93 -16.65 -16.35
N HIS A 181 6.40 -15.42 -16.51
CA HIS A 181 6.48 -14.70 -17.77
C HIS A 181 7.94 -14.55 -18.23
N ASP A 182 8.14 -14.16 -19.49
CA ASP A 182 9.48 -13.89 -20.00
C ASP A 182 10.20 -12.82 -19.17
N GLY A 183 11.13 -13.26 -18.32
CA GLY A 183 11.93 -12.40 -17.45
C GLY A 183 11.25 -11.86 -16.19
N TYR A 184 10.02 -12.31 -15.88
CA TYR A 184 9.27 -11.90 -14.67
C TYR A 184 8.49 -13.07 -14.10
N ILE A 185 8.39 -13.10 -12.77
CA ILE A 185 7.41 -13.90 -12.05
C ILE A 185 6.32 -12.99 -11.50
N GLU A 186 5.08 -13.36 -11.72
CA GLU A 186 3.90 -12.67 -11.25
C GLU A 186 3.24 -13.49 -10.14
N TYR A 187 3.04 -12.85 -9.00
CA TYR A 187 2.25 -13.35 -7.88
C TYR A 187 0.95 -12.59 -7.82
N THR A 188 -0.17 -13.28 -7.95
CA THR A 188 -1.51 -12.71 -7.82
C THR A 188 -2.09 -13.10 -6.47
N LEU A 189 -2.33 -12.12 -5.60
CA LEU A 189 -2.89 -12.33 -4.27
C LEU A 189 -4.30 -11.72 -4.19
N LEU A 190 -5.18 -12.37 -3.48
CA LEU A 190 -6.53 -11.91 -3.23
C LEU A 190 -6.53 -10.97 -2.03
N TYR A 191 -6.73 -9.68 -2.32
CA TYR A 191 -6.71 -8.62 -1.31
C TYR A 191 -8.08 -8.34 -0.71
N ASP A 192 -9.12 -8.34 -1.55
CA ASP A 192 -10.49 -8.03 -1.14
C ASP A 192 -11.48 -8.96 -1.84
N MET A 193 -11.94 -9.96 -1.10
CA MET A 193 -13.00 -10.85 -1.58
C MET A 193 -14.31 -10.10 -1.86
N ILE A 194 -14.56 -9.00 -1.12
CA ILE A 194 -15.82 -8.27 -1.20
C ILE A 194 -15.90 -7.46 -2.48
N ALA A 195 -14.77 -6.96 -3.00
CA ALA A 195 -14.75 -6.15 -4.21
C ALA A 195 -15.29 -6.88 -5.45
N ASN A 196 -15.14 -8.21 -5.51
CA ASN A 196 -15.60 -9.05 -6.62
C ASN A 196 -16.92 -9.76 -6.35
N ARG A 197 -17.46 -9.66 -5.12
CA ARG A 197 -18.79 -10.20 -4.82
C ARG A 197 -19.86 -9.39 -5.53
N ILE A 198 -20.87 -10.11 -5.98
CA ILE A 198 -22.12 -9.53 -6.46
C ILE A 198 -23.22 -9.81 -5.43
N SER A 199 -24.20 -8.91 -5.34
CA SER A 199 -25.40 -9.16 -4.56
C SER A 199 -26.26 -10.24 -5.27
N ILE A 200 -27.08 -10.95 -4.52
CA ILE A 200 -28.05 -11.90 -5.09
C ILE A 200 -28.95 -11.24 -6.14
N ASP A 201 -29.27 -9.97 -5.94
CA ASP A 201 -30.09 -9.19 -6.88
C ASP A 201 -29.36 -8.89 -8.20
N GLU A 202 -28.04 -8.98 -8.22
CA GLU A 202 -27.19 -8.77 -9.40
C GLU A 202 -26.90 -10.10 -10.17
N VAL A 203 -27.34 -11.24 -9.62
CA VAL A 203 -27.25 -12.54 -10.25
C VAL A 203 -28.36 -12.64 -11.29
N VAL A 204 -28.10 -12.11 -12.47
CA VAL A 204 -29.06 -12.15 -13.59
C VAL A 204 -28.57 -13.15 -14.61
N ALA A 205 -29.48 -14.03 -15.02
CA ALA A 205 -29.26 -14.93 -16.15
C ALA A 205 -29.54 -14.14 -17.44
N GLU A 206 -28.53 -13.77 -18.18
CA GLU A 206 -28.64 -13.06 -19.46
C GLU A 206 -27.96 -13.89 -20.55
N ASN A 207 -28.64 -14.06 -21.67
CA ASN A 207 -28.08 -14.66 -22.89
C ASN A 207 -27.41 -16.04 -22.70
N GLY A 208 -27.98 -16.93 -21.86
CA GLY A 208 -27.38 -18.24 -21.60
C GLY A 208 -26.18 -18.26 -20.68
N GLY A 209 -25.89 -17.14 -20.00
CA GLY A 209 -24.83 -17.00 -19.00
C GLY A 209 -25.37 -16.61 -17.64
N LEU A 210 -24.79 -17.15 -16.58
CA LEU A 210 -25.07 -16.79 -15.21
C LEU A 210 -23.88 -16.06 -14.63
N ARG A 211 -24.07 -14.82 -14.20
CA ARG A 211 -23.00 -14.04 -13.56
C ARG A 211 -22.78 -14.54 -12.14
N LEU A 212 -21.62 -15.15 -11.88
CA LEU A 212 -21.22 -15.63 -10.56
C LEU A 212 -20.42 -14.61 -9.75
N MET A 213 -19.65 -13.74 -10.43
CA MET A 213 -18.90 -12.62 -9.87
C MET A 213 -18.86 -11.47 -10.88
N LYS A 214 -18.37 -10.28 -10.49
CA LYS A 214 -18.27 -9.12 -11.39
C LYS A 214 -17.63 -9.45 -12.74
N ASN A 215 -16.59 -10.28 -12.72
CA ASN A 215 -15.78 -10.63 -13.89
C ASN A 215 -15.89 -12.10 -14.28
N LEU A 216 -16.81 -12.86 -13.69
CA LEU A 216 -16.99 -14.28 -13.96
C LEU A 216 -18.42 -14.55 -14.35
N VAL A 217 -18.62 -14.95 -15.60
CA VAL A 217 -19.90 -15.40 -16.14
C VAL A 217 -19.78 -16.86 -16.50
N TRP A 218 -20.70 -17.69 -16.02
CA TRP A 218 -20.81 -19.07 -16.41
C TRP A 218 -21.79 -19.21 -17.55
N GLU A 219 -21.27 -19.59 -18.73
CA GLU A 219 -22.05 -19.84 -19.94
C GLU A 219 -22.60 -21.25 -19.89
N TYR A 220 -23.70 -21.47 -19.18
CA TYR A 220 -24.27 -22.79 -18.95
C TYR A 220 -24.86 -23.43 -20.22
N ASP A 221 -25.16 -22.64 -21.25
CA ASP A 221 -25.64 -23.17 -22.56
C ASP A 221 -24.47 -23.85 -23.31
N SER A 222 -23.28 -23.29 -23.25
CA SER A 222 -22.10 -23.85 -23.92
C SER A 222 -21.31 -24.83 -23.02
N LEU A 223 -21.31 -24.60 -21.71
CA LEU A 223 -20.60 -25.38 -20.69
C LEU A 223 -21.58 -25.78 -19.58
N PRO A 224 -22.40 -26.83 -19.78
CA PRO A 224 -23.49 -27.19 -18.86
C PRO A 224 -23.01 -27.75 -17.52
N HIS A 225 -21.72 -28.06 -17.38
CA HIS A 225 -21.14 -28.60 -16.17
C HIS A 225 -20.15 -27.63 -15.55
N ALA A 226 -20.34 -27.30 -14.26
CA ALA A 226 -19.41 -26.51 -13.49
C ALA A 226 -19.02 -27.26 -12.20
N LEU A 227 -17.75 -27.32 -11.90
CA LEU A 227 -17.23 -27.83 -10.63
C LEU A 227 -16.91 -26.64 -9.70
N ILE A 228 -17.64 -26.55 -8.59
CA ILE A 228 -17.40 -25.54 -7.56
C ILE A 228 -16.71 -26.23 -6.39
N CYS A 229 -15.43 -25.90 -6.17
CA CYS A 229 -14.64 -26.39 -5.05
C CYS A 229 -14.56 -25.32 -3.97
N GLY A 230 -14.75 -25.72 -2.72
CA GLY A 230 -14.62 -24.83 -1.56
C GLY A 230 -13.75 -25.48 -0.48
N GLY A 231 -13.04 -24.66 0.29
CA GLY A 231 -12.30 -25.13 1.46
C GLY A 231 -13.23 -25.54 2.63
N THR A 232 -12.68 -26.22 3.60
CA THR A 232 -13.39 -26.57 4.85
C THR A 232 -13.86 -25.31 5.57
N GLY A 233 -15.18 -25.19 5.76
CA GLY A 233 -15.81 -24.00 6.36
C GLY A 233 -16.61 -23.14 5.39
N LEU A 234 -16.47 -23.33 4.07
CA LEU A 234 -17.37 -22.77 3.08
C LEU A 234 -18.60 -23.66 2.96
N SER A 235 -19.64 -23.34 3.73
CA SER A 235 -20.90 -24.09 3.71
C SER A 235 -21.71 -23.79 2.44
N LEU A 236 -21.30 -24.36 1.32
CA LEU A 236 -22.07 -24.35 0.08
C LEU A 236 -23.36 -25.16 0.17
N ILE A 237 -23.41 -26.13 1.11
CA ILE A 237 -24.57 -27.01 1.31
C ILE A 237 -25.82 -26.23 1.73
N HIS A 238 -25.68 -25.18 2.52
CA HIS A 238 -26.80 -24.34 2.95
C HIS A 238 -27.34 -23.40 1.85
N ILE A 239 -26.61 -23.23 0.78
CA ILE A 239 -27.00 -22.35 -0.34
C ILE A 239 -27.66 -23.15 -1.47
N SER A 240 -27.25 -24.39 -1.69
CA SER A 240 -27.72 -25.21 -2.80
C SER A 240 -28.88 -26.15 -2.47
N GLU A 241 -29.21 -26.40 -1.19
CA GLU A 241 -30.28 -27.34 -0.81
C GLU A 241 -31.40 -26.78 0.08
N PRO A 242 -31.96 -25.58 -0.12
CA PRO A 242 -33.14 -25.19 0.66
C PRO A 242 -34.43 -25.84 0.18
N THR A 243 -34.42 -26.57 -0.92
CA THR A 243 -35.67 -27.04 -1.61
C THR A 243 -35.90 -28.54 -1.58
N ARG A 244 -34.98 -29.36 -1.07
CA ARG A 244 -35.16 -30.83 -1.09
C ARG A 244 -35.93 -31.39 0.08
N LEU A 245 -36.28 -30.63 1.09
CA LEU A 245 -37.03 -31.10 2.26
C LEU A 245 -38.54 -30.99 2.17
N LEU A 246 -39.11 -30.52 1.05
CA LEU A 246 -40.57 -30.36 0.86
C LEU A 246 -41.20 -31.31 -0.16
N SER A 247 -40.50 -32.31 -0.61
CA SER A 247 -41.10 -33.30 -1.59
C SER A 247 -41.23 -34.74 -1.03
N ILE A 248 -41.39 -34.92 0.30
CA ILE A 248 -41.78 -36.19 0.91
C ILE A 248 -43.02 -35.95 1.71
N SER A 249 -44.17 -35.96 1.06
CA SER A 249 -45.47 -36.34 1.61
C SER A 249 -46.33 -36.91 0.54
#